data_8df539cad0608fa3d1040446e8f87a4c
#
_entry.id   8df539cad0608fa3d1040446e8f87a4c
#
_cell.length_a   1.000
_cell.length_b   1.000
_cell.length_c   1.000
_cell.angle_alpha   90.00
_cell.angle_beta   90.00
_cell.angle_gamma   90.00
#
_symmetry.space_group_name_H-M   'P 1'
#
loop_
_entity.id
_entity.type
_entity.pdbx_description
1 polymer ?
#
loop_
_entity_poly.entity_id
_entity_poly.type
_entity_poly.pdbx_seq_one_letter_code
_entity_poly.pdbx_strand_id
1 'polypeptide(L)'
;EIGLLGKSMNNMSEKLEQNIAELKKANLELKKDIDKKEKLEIMRTDFLSNVSHELKTPIALIQGYAEGLKEGITDDPESMEFYCDVIMDEANKMNIMVKRLLTLNQIEFGNDEPEMERFNINELIASVVDANAIRAGQKNMSIVFDNRNEQNFVWADEYKTEEVLTNYISNALNHCDGKRAIEVRTGKSEDGGTITVTVYNSGKNIADEDLERIWEKFYKTDKARTREYGGNGIGLSIVKAIMDSMGQEYGVRNVSDGVEFWFNLDCKS
;
A
#
# COMPACT_ATOMS: atom_id res chain seq x y z
N GLU A 1 27.05 67.14 -8.58
CA GLU A 1 27.79 66.00 -7.97
C GLU A 1 26.96 65.33 -6.83
N ILE A 2 26.36 66.10 -5.87
CA ILE A 2 25.57 65.55 -4.76
C ILE A 2 24.33 64.81 -5.20
N GLY A 3 23.64 65.24 -6.25
CA GLY A 3 22.43 64.56 -6.79
C GLY A 3 22.78 63.23 -7.49
N LEU A 4 23.98 63.09 -8.05
CA LEU A 4 24.45 61.84 -8.66
C LEU A 4 24.80 60.80 -7.59
N LEU A 5 25.42 61.26 -6.50
CA LEU A 5 25.75 60.41 -5.35
C LEU A 5 24.47 59.88 -4.69
N GLY A 6 23.45 60.74 -4.51
CA GLY A 6 22.16 60.30 -3.96
C GLY A 6 21.42 59.27 -4.79
N LYS A 7 21.46 59.40 -6.16
CA LYS A 7 20.91 58.40 -7.05
C LYS A 7 21.66 57.05 -6.98
N SER A 8 23.00 57.09 -6.92
CA SER A 8 23.82 55.87 -6.78
C SER A 8 23.55 55.16 -5.45
N MET A 9 23.38 55.89 -4.35
CA MET A 9 23.06 55.31 -3.05
C MET A 9 21.65 54.67 -3.05
N ASN A 10 20.64 55.32 -3.63
CA ASN A 10 19.31 54.75 -3.75
C ASN A 10 19.30 53.45 -4.59
N ASN A 11 19.97 53.45 -5.74
CA ASN A 11 20.09 52.25 -6.57
C ASN A 11 20.84 51.13 -5.85
N MET A 12 21.82 51.45 -5.03
CA MET A 12 22.55 50.44 -4.23
C MET A 12 21.65 49.89 -3.11
N SER A 13 20.85 50.74 -2.45
CA SER A 13 19.89 50.34 -1.44
C SER A 13 18.82 49.42 -2.01
N GLU A 14 18.22 49.78 -3.16
CA GLU A 14 17.25 48.95 -3.85
C GLU A 14 17.80 47.58 -4.26
N LYS A 15 19.02 47.54 -4.80
CA LYS A 15 19.69 46.28 -5.12
C LYS A 15 20.00 45.45 -3.89
N LEU A 16 20.36 46.08 -2.78
CA LEU A 16 20.63 45.38 -1.54
C LEU A 16 19.34 44.76 -0.96
N GLU A 17 18.25 45.50 -0.98
CA GLU A 17 16.93 45.01 -0.57
C GLU A 17 16.48 43.82 -1.44
N GLN A 18 16.63 43.92 -2.76
CA GLN A 18 16.33 42.81 -3.69
C GLN A 18 17.17 41.57 -3.40
N ASN A 19 18.48 41.73 -3.23
CA ASN A 19 19.37 40.60 -2.92
C ASN A 19 19.03 39.96 -1.56
N ILE A 20 18.70 40.77 -0.57
CA ILE A 20 18.27 40.26 0.75
C ILE A 20 16.94 39.46 0.62
N ALA A 21 16.00 39.95 -0.18
CA ALA A 21 14.73 39.26 -0.41
C ALA A 21 14.94 37.91 -1.16
N GLU A 22 15.78 37.89 -2.18
CA GLU A 22 16.15 36.69 -2.91
C GLU A 22 16.87 35.68 -2.01
N LEU A 23 17.84 36.13 -1.22
CA LEU A 23 18.57 35.30 -0.26
C LEU A 23 17.63 34.69 0.80
N LYS A 24 16.66 35.47 1.31
CA LYS A 24 15.66 34.95 2.25
C LYS A 24 14.79 33.89 1.61
N LYS A 25 14.34 34.10 0.37
CA LYS A 25 13.54 33.13 -0.39
C LYS A 25 14.32 31.84 -0.62
N ALA A 26 15.54 31.93 -1.15
CA ALA A 26 16.40 30.77 -1.39
C ALA A 26 16.70 29.99 -0.09
N ASN A 27 16.94 30.70 1.01
CA ASN A 27 17.18 30.06 2.31
C ASN A 27 15.94 29.33 2.84
N LEU A 28 14.74 29.87 2.60
CA LEU A 28 13.49 29.22 2.96
C LEU A 28 13.23 27.95 2.13
N GLU A 29 13.52 27.99 0.84
CA GLU A 29 13.43 26.83 -0.06
C GLU A 29 14.44 25.75 0.35
N LEU A 30 15.71 26.15 0.57
CA LEU A 30 16.73 25.21 1.01
C LEU A 30 16.40 24.54 2.34
N LYS A 31 15.81 25.27 3.28
CA LYS A 31 15.36 24.72 4.57
C LYS A 31 14.25 23.69 4.38
N LYS A 32 13.29 23.95 3.49
CA LYS A 32 12.23 22.96 3.15
C LYS A 32 12.82 21.70 2.51
N ASP A 33 13.82 21.85 1.66
CA ASP A 33 14.49 20.72 1.01
C ASP A 33 15.28 19.88 2.01
N ILE A 34 15.97 20.52 2.96
CA ILE A 34 16.66 19.84 4.06
C ILE A 34 15.65 19.05 4.92
N ASP A 35 14.57 19.70 5.38
CA ASP A 35 13.53 19.04 6.18
C ASP A 35 12.90 17.85 5.45
N LYS A 36 12.69 17.98 4.12
CA LYS A 36 12.19 16.88 3.28
C LYS A 36 13.19 15.74 3.20
N LYS A 37 14.47 16.07 3.04
CA LYS A 37 15.56 15.08 2.94
C LYS A 37 15.76 14.32 4.25
N GLU A 38 15.71 15.00 5.39
CA GLU A 38 15.79 14.39 6.72
C GLU A 38 14.61 13.42 6.96
N LYS A 39 13.39 13.81 6.59
CA LYS A 39 12.21 12.93 6.69
C LYS A 39 12.37 11.68 5.83
N LEU A 40 12.89 11.82 4.61
CA LEU A 40 13.15 10.67 3.73
C LEU A 40 14.20 9.73 4.31
N GLU A 41 15.26 10.26 4.93
CA GLU A 41 16.32 9.45 5.55
C GLU A 41 15.81 8.68 6.77
N ILE A 42 14.99 9.32 7.61
CA ILE A 42 14.31 8.65 8.74
C ILE A 42 13.41 7.52 8.23
N MET A 43 12.54 7.80 7.25
CA MET A 43 11.66 6.80 6.65
C MET A 43 12.43 5.62 6.06
N ARG A 44 13.58 5.89 5.42
CA ARG A 44 14.46 4.85 4.86
C ARG A 44 15.07 3.98 5.95
N THR A 45 15.51 4.59 7.04
CA THR A 45 16.12 3.87 8.18
C THR A 45 15.08 2.99 8.87
N ASP A 46 13.89 3.52 9.12
CA ASP A 46 12.77 2.78 9.72
C ASP A 46 12.31 1.62 8.80
N PHE A 47 12.27 1.86 7.50
CA PHE A 47 11.98 0.82 6.50
C PHE A 47 12.98 -0.34 6.59
N LEU A 48 14.28 -0.06 6.55
CA LEU A 48 15.33 -1.10 6.64
C LEU A 48 15.29 -1.85 7.97
N SER A 49 15.03 -1.15 9.07
CA SER A 49 14.86 -1.76 10.40
C SER A 49 13.67 -2.72 10.41
N ASN A 50 12.52 -2.30 9.90
CA ASN A 50 11.31 -3.11 9.85
C ASN A 50 11.48 -4.34 8.93
N VAL A 51 12.09 -4.17 7.75
CA VAL A 51 12.44 -5.29 6.85
C VAL A 51 13.29 -6.31 7.58
N SER A 52 14.34 -5.84 8.29
CA SER A 52 15.25 -6.73 9.04
C SER A 52 14.50 -7.51 10.14
N HIS A 53 13.59 -6.86 10.84
CA HIS A 53 12.77 -7.50 11.87
C HIS A 53 11.79 -8.53 11.30
N GLU A 54 11.08 -8.19 10.23
CA GLU A 54 10.10 -9.09 9.59
C GLU A 54 10.77 -10.29 8.89
N LEU A 55 12.02 -10.16 8.44
CA LEU A 55 12.80 -11.28 7.89
C LEU A 55 13.44 -12.16 8.98
N LYS A 56 13.84 -11.60 10.12
CA LYS A 56 14.52 -12.35 11.17
C LYS A 56 13.65 -13.46 11.79
N THR A 57 12.35 -13.20 11.93
CA THR A 57 11.41 -14.16 12.53
C THR A 57 11.26 -15.44 11.70
N PRO A 58 10.92 -15.40 10.38
CA PRO A 58 10.82 -16.61 9.57
C PRO A 58 12.17 -17.32 9.42
N ILE A 59 13.29 -16.59 9.33
CA ILE A 59 14.63 -17.20 9.28
C ILE A 59 14.90 -17.99 10.56
N ALA A 60 14.59 -17.45 11.74
CA ALA A 60 14.79 -18.15 13.01
C ALA A 60 13.92 -19.41 13.14
N LEU A 61 12.68 -19.37 12.61
CA LEU A 61 11.80 -20.55 12.56
C LEU A 61 12.37 -21.61 11.61
N ILE A 62 12.78 -21.25 10.41
CA ILE A 62 13.40 -22.16 9.44
C ILE A 62 14.64 -22.83 10.07
N GLN A 63 15.51 -22.03 10.71
CA GLN A 63 16.71 -22.55 11.36
C GLN A 63 16.36 -23.52 12.50
N GLY A 64 15.43 -23.15 13.38
CA GLY A 64 15.06 -24.00 14.52
C GLY A 64 14.44 -25.34 14.10
N TYR A 65 13.54 -25.33 13.09
CA TYR A 65 12.94 -26.57 12.58
C TYR A 65 13.96 -27.42 11.79
N ALA A 66 14.87 -26.78 11.03
CA ALA A 66 15.94 -27.51 10.34
C ALA A 66 16.96 -28.12 11.31
N GLU A 67 17.30 -27.43 12.40
CA GLU A 67 18.14 -27.98 13.49
C GLU A 67 17.44 -29.17 14.18
N GLY A 68 16.14 -29.05 14.46
CA GLY A 68 15.35 -30.15 15.02
C GLY A 68 15.35 -31.39 14.15
N LEU A 69 15.21 -31.24 12.83
CA LEU A 69 15.34 -32.36 11.86
C LEU A 69 16.76 -32.96 11.87
N LYS A 70 17.78 -32.11 11.91
CA LYS A 70 19.18 -32.54 11.86
C LYS A 70 19.60 -33.30 13.13
N GLU A 71 19.10 -32.89 14.31
CA GLU A 71 19.42 -33.52 15.60
C GLU A 71 18.57 -34.77 15.87
N GLY A 72 17.63 -35.11 14.98
CA GLY A 72 16.77 -36.27 15.16
C GLY A 72 15.86 -36.15 16.39
N ILE A 73 15.42 -34.93 16.71
CA ILE A 73 14.49 -34.67 17.84
C ILE A 73 13.15 -35.38 17.59
N THR A 74 12.84 -35.69 16.34
CA THR A 74 11.61 -36.38 15.93
C THR A 74 12.00 -37.52 14.97
N ASP A 75 11.85 -38.78 15.41
CA ASP A 75 11.98 -39.97 14.55
C ASP A 75 10.64 -40.38 13.94
N ASP A 76 9.57 -39.66 14.26
CA ASP A 76 8.22 -39.91 13.77
C ASP A 76 7.99 -39.24 12.42
N PRO A 77 7.56 -39.97 11.38
CA PRO A 77 7.37 -39.44 10.02
C PRO A 77 6.38 -38.26 9.96
N GLU A 78 5.32 -38.27 10.77
CA GLU A 78 4.31 -37.21 10.79
C GLU A 78 4.90 -35.87 11.32
N SER A 79 5.71 -35.95 12.37
CA SER A 79 6.42 -34.80 12.91
C SER A 79 7.51 -34.28 11.97
N MET A 80 8.20 -35.16 11.23
CA MET A 80 9.14 -34.74 10.18
C MET A 80 8.46 -33.99 9.04
N GLU A 81 7.30 -34.48 8.58
CA GLU A 81 6.49 -33.82 7.56
C GLU A 81 6.04 -32.45 8.01
N PHE A 82 5.51 -32.34 9.25
CA PHE A 82 5.14 -31.05 9.85
C PHE A 82 6.31 -30.06 9.90
N TYR A 83 7.54 -30.49 10.25
CA TYR A 83 8.72 -29.62 10.27
C TYR A 83 9.09 -29.12 8.88
N CYS A 84 9.03 -30.01 7.89
CA CYS A 84 9.26 -29.65 6.49
C CYS A 84 8.20 -28.65 5.99
N ASP A 85 6.93 -28.85 6.31
CA ASP A 85 5.84 -27.96 5.94
C ASP A 85 6.03 -26.56 6.53
N VAL A 86 6.40 -26.47 7.81
CA VAL A 86 6.68 -25.16 8.43
C VAL A 86 7.85 -24.46 7.75
N ILE A 87 8.93 -25.17 7.41
CA ILE A 87 10.08 -24.60 6.69
C ILE A 87 9.63 -24.07 5.32
N MET A 88 8.84 -24.87 4.57
CA MET A 88 8.34 -24.47 3.25
C MET A 88 7.40 -23.28 3.33
N ASP A 89 6.50 -23.24 4.31
CA ASP A 89 5.57 -22.13 4.51
C ASP A 89 6.29 -20.83 4.86
N GLU A 90 7.28 -20.87 5.75
CA GLU A 90 8.06 -19.68 6.11
C GLU A 90 8.92 -19.19 4.93
N ALA A 91 9.52 -20.10 4.15
CA ALA A 91 10.24 -19.74 2.93
C ALA A 91 9.33 -19.09 1.88
N ASN A 92 8.10 -19.60 1.70
CA ASN A 92 7.10 -19.01 0.82
C ASN A 92 6.66 -17.62 1.29
N LYS A 93 6.44 -17.41 2.59
CA LYS A 93 6.13 -16.09 3.17
C LYS A 93 7.25 -15.09 2.90
N MET A 94 8.51 -15.49 3.06
CA MET A 94 9.67 -14.66 2.73
C MET A 94 9.72 -14.30 1.26
N ASN A 95 9.48 -15.24 0.36
CA ASN A 95 9.47 -14.98 -1.08
C ASN A 95 8.40 -13.96 -1.47
N ILE A 96 7.19 -14.09 -0.94
CA ILE A 96 6.10 -13.12 -1.14
C ILE A 96 6.51 -11.74 -0.61
N MET A 97 7.12 -11.69 0.57
CA MET A 97 7.58 -10.44 1.17
C MET A 97 8.62 -9.73 0.30
N VAL A 98 9.63 -10.48 -0.17
CA VAL A 98 10.69 -9.94 -1.04
C VAL A 98 10.10 -9.39 -2.33
N LYS A 99 9.16 -10.12 -2.98
CA LYS A 99 8.47 -9.64 -4.17
C LYS A 99 7.77 -8.31 -3.92
N ARG A 100 6.97 -8.21 -2.84
CA ARG A 100 6.26 -6.98 -2.47
C ARG A 100 7.21 -5.80 -2.19
N LEU A 101 8.37 -6.07 -1.56
CA LEU A 101 9.40 -5.05 -1.34
C LEU A 101 10.01 -4.56 -2.64
N LEU A 102 10.24 -5.46 -3.60
CA LEU A 102 10.76 -5.09 -4.92
C LEU A 102 9.73 -4.26 -5.70
N THR A 103 8.45 -4.66 -5.72
CA THR A 103 7.38 -3.86 -6.33
C THR A 103 7.30 -2.47 -5.72
N LEU A 104 7.27 -2.37 -4.38
CA LEU A 104 7.21 -1.08 -3.71
C LEU A 104 8.42 -0.19 -4.07
N ASN A 105 9.63 -0.78 -4.13
CA ASN A 105 10.84 -0.06 -4.50
C ASN A 105 10.80 0.41 -5.97
N GLN A 106 10.27 -0.41 -6.88
CA GLN A 106 10.11 -0.03 -8.29
C GLN A 106 9.15 1.15 -8.46
N ILE A 107 8.01 1.14 -7.77
CA ILE A 107 7.02 2.21 -7.85
C ILE A 107 7.55 3.51 -7.21
N GLU A 108 8.23 3.45 -6.07
CA GLU A 108 8.67 4.65 -5.33
C GLU A 108 9.96 5.29 -5.89
N PHE A 109 10.88 4.48 -6.39
CA PHE A 109 12.23 4.92 -6.77
C PHE A 109 12.59 4.55 -8.21
N GLY A 110 11.77 3.74 -8.88
CA GLY A 110 11.93 3.42 -10.28
C GLY A 110 11.33 4.51 -11.17
N ASN A 111 11.79 4.56 -12.42
CA ASN A 111 11.13 5.32 -13.48
C ASN A 111 9.96 4.50 -14.07
N ASP A 112 9.19 3.83 -13.19
CA ASP A 112 8.08 2.97 -13.61
C ASP A 112 6.83 3.84 -13.80
N GLU A 113 6.79 4.58 -14.91
CA GLU A 113 5.63 5.37 -15.30
C GLU A 113 4.45 4.42 -15.57
N PRO A 114 3.23 4.75 -15.06
CA PRO A 114 2.06 3.91 -15.29
C PRO A 114 1.74 3.81 -16.79
N GLU A 115 1.53 2.59 -17.28
CA GLU A 115 1.08 2.34 -18.65
C GLU A 115 -0.44 2.55 -18.73
N MET A 116 -0.85 3.80 -18.91
CA MET A 116 -2.26 4.19 -18.91
C MET A 116 -2.97 3.70 -20.18
N GLU A 117 -4.00 2.89 -20.01
CA GLU A 117 -4.80 2.33 -21.09
C GLU A 117 -6.30 2.31 -20.76
N ARG A 118 -7.12 2.05 -21.77
CA ARG A 118 -8.57 1.95 -21.60
C ARG A 118 -9.01 0.51 -21.50
N PHE A 119 -9.54 0.11 -20.35
CA PHE A 119 -10.04 -1.25 -20.11
C PHE A 119 -11.37 -1.25 -19.34
N ASN A 120 -12.03 -2.41 -19.28
CA ASN A 120 -13.26 -2.59 -18.53
C ASN A 120 -12.97 -3.02 -17.10
N ILE A 121 -13.14 -2.12 -16.14
CA ILE A 121 -12.85 -2.39 -14.73
C ILE A 121 -13.72 -3.53 -14.15
N ASN A 122 -14.94 -3.74 -14.64
CA ASN A 122 -15.79 -4.80 -14.13
C ASN A 122 -15.30 -6.20 -14.56
N GLU A 123 -14.69 -6.32 -15.74
CA GLU A 123 -14.05 -7.57 -16.18
C GLU A 123 -12.82 -7.88 -15.32
N LEU A 124 -12.00 -6.88 -15.03
CA LEU A 124 -10.86 -7.01 -14.14
C LEU A 124 -11.29 -7.42 -12.72
N ILE A 125 -12.29 -6.75 -12.14
CA ILE A 125 -12.84 -7.11 -10.82
C ILE A 125 -13.34 -8.55 -10.81
N ALA A 126 -14.09 -8.95 -11.84
CA ALA A 126 -14.62 -10.32 -11.94
C ALA A 126 -13.47 -11.35 -11.95
N SER A 127 -12.41 -11.10 -12.72
CA SER A 127 -11.23 -11.97 -12.78
C SER A 127 -10.55 -12.11 -11.41
N VAL A 128 -10.33 -11.00 -10.71
CA VAL A 128 -9.67 -11.00 -9.39
C VAL A 128 -10.56 -11.67 -8.33
N VAL A 129 -11.87 -11.46 -8.36
CA VAL A 129 -12.83 -12.12 -7.45
C VAL A 129 -12.83 -13.63 -7.69
N ASP A 130 -12.89 -14.09 -8.94
CA ASP A 130 -12.88 -15.51 -9.27
C ASP A 130 -11.56 -16.19 -8.88
N ALA A 131 -10.43 -15.53 -9.07
CA ALA A 131 -9.12 -16.02 -8.62
C ALA A 131 -9.04 -16.21 -7.10
N ASN A 132 -9.78 -15.42 -6.31
CA ASN A 132 -9.81 -15.51 -4.86
C ASN A 132 -10.96 -16.37 -4.29
N ALA A 133 -11.85 -16.90 -5.14
CA ALA A 133 -13.03 -17.66 -4.69
C ALA A 133 -12.68 -18.91 -3.89
N ILE A 134 -11.67 -19.68 -4.32
CA ILE A 134 -11.20 -20.89 -3.61
C ILE A 134 -10.67 -20.52 -2.21
N ARG A 135 -9.86 -19.47 -2.12
CA ARG A 135 -9.30 -19.01 -0.84
C ARG A 135 -10.39 -18.48 0.10
N ALA A 136 -11.38 -17.80 -0.42
CA ALA A 136 -12.55 -17.36 0.35
C ALA A 136 -13.32 -18.57 0.88
N GLY A 137 -13.62 -19.57 0.03
CA GLY A 137 -14.31 -20.80 0.42
C GLY A 137 -13.60 -21.58 1.52
N GLN A 138 -12.26 -21.69 1.47
CA GLN A 138 -11.46 -22.32 2.53
C GLN A 138 -11.60 -21.63 3.89
N LYS A 139 -11.87 -20.32 3.89
CA LYS A 139 -12.10 -19.53 5.11
C LYS A 139 -13.59 -19.44 5.48
N ASN A 140 -14.48 -20.15 4.80
CA ASN A 140 -15.95 -20.04 4.93
C ASN A 140 -16.45 -18.60 4.72
N MET A 141 -15.91 -17.90 3.73
CA MET A 141 -16.28 -16.55 3.31
C MET A 141 -16.80 -16.58 1.88
N SER A 142 -17.59 -15.57 1.53
CA SER A 142 -18.03 -15.33 0.15
C SER A 142 -17.63 -13.92 -0.29
N ILE A 143 -17.20 -13.80 -1.54
CA ILE A 143 -16.97 -12.50 -2.17
C ILE A 143 -18.10 -12.28 -3.17
N VAL A 144 -18.85 -11.20 -3.01
CA VAL A 144 -19.99 -10.85 -3.86
C VAL A 144 -19.59 -9.66 -4.75
N PHE A 145 -19.84 -9.79 -6.04
CA PHE A 145 -19.71 -8.70 -7.01
C PHE A 145 -20.91 -8.74 -7.95
N ASP A 146 -21.86 -7.84 -7.75
CA ASP A 146 -23.16 -7.85 -8.44
C ASP A 146 -23.09 -7.21 -9.85
N ASN A 147 -22.18 -6.28 -10.09
CA ASN A 147 -22.09 -5.49 -11.32
C ASN A 147 -21.28 -6.17 -12.45
N ARG A 148 -21.13 -7.50 -12.44
CA ARG A 148 -20.26 -8.24 -13.39
C ARG A 148 -20.56 -7.98 -14.86
N ASN A 149 -21.83 -7.76 -15.20
CA ASN A 149 -22.30 -7.61 -16.58
C ASN A 149 -22.30 -6.16 -17.08
N GLU A 150 -21.97 -5.18 -16.24
CA GLU A 150 -21.90 -3.80 -16.63
C GLU A 150 -20.57 -3.51 -17.34
N GLN A 151 -20.62 -2.66 -18.36
CA GLN A 151 -19.42 -2.20 -19.06
C GLN A 151 -19.02 -0.82 -18.53
N ASN A 152 -18.03 -0.83 -17.65
CA ASN A 152 -17.47 0.36 -17.04
C ASN A 152 -16.02 0.55 -17.49
N PHE A 153 -15.84 1.39 -18.52
CA PHE A 153 -14.50 1.67 -19.05
C PHE A 153 -13.82 2.78 -18.26
N VAL A 154 -12.56 2.55 -17.90
CA VAL A 154 -11.69 3.47 -17.18
C VAL A 154 -10.39 3.71 -17.95
N TRP A 155 -9.68 4.77 -17.60
CA TRP A 155 -8.34 5.09 -18.09
C TRP A 155 -7.35 4.98 -16.95
N ALA A 156 -6.62 3.87 -16.89
CA ALA A 156 -5.66 3.56 -15.82
C ALA A 156 -4.65 2.52 -16.31
N ASP A 157 -3.68 2.18 -15.48
CA ASP A 157 -2.81 1.02 -15.69
C ASP A 157 -3.55 -0.24 -15.18
N GLU A 158 -3.91 -1.16 -16.10
CA GLU A 158 -4.71 -2.35 -15.78
C GLU A 158 -3.97 -3.25 -14.78
N TYR A 159 -2.67 -3.49 -15.00
CA TYR A 159 -1.87 -4.35 -14.13
C TYR A 159 -1.72 -3.79 -12.71
N LYS A 160 -1.43 -2.50 -12.59
CA LYS A 160 -1.36 -1.81 -11.28
C LYS A 160 -2.71 -1.77 -10.59
N THR A 161 -3.81 -1.62 -11.35
CA THR A 161 -5.17 -1.66 -10.82
C THR A 161 -5.53 -3.06 -10.30
N GLU A 162 -5.12 -4.13 -11.00
CA GLU A 162 -5.25 -5.50 -10.52
C GLU A 162 -4.53 -5.70 -9.19
N GLU A 163 -3.33 -5.14 -9.03
CA GLU A 163 -2.56 -5.23 -7.80
C GLU A 163 -3.26 -4.49 -6.64
N VAL A 164 -3.85 -3.32 -6.89
CA VAL A 164 -4.68 -2.60 -5.89
C VAL A 164 -5.86 -3.46 -5.43
N LEU A 165 -6.63 -4.02 -6.36
CA LEU A 165 -7.77 -4.90 -6.08
C LEU A 165 -7.35 -6.13 -5.27
N THR A 166 -6.27 -6.78 -5.69
CA THR A 166 -5.71 -7.97 -5.02
C THR A 166 -5.30 -7.66 -3.57
N ASN A 167 -4.69 -6.50 -3.33
CA ASN A 167 -4.34 -6.06 -1.99
C ASN A 167 -5.59 -5.80 -1.13
N TYR A 168 -6.62 -5.13 -1.66
CA TYR A 168 -7.85 -4.87 -0.93
C TYR A 168 -8.63 -6.16 -0.62
N ILE A 169 -8.78 -7.07 -1.60
CA ILE A 169 -9.44 -8.35 -1.39
C ILE A 169 -8.65 -9.23 -0.40
N SER A 170 -7.32 -9.26 -0.51
CA SER A 170 -6.47 -9.98 0.46
C SER A 170 -6.60 -9.41 1.87
N ASN A 171 -6.69 -8.09 2.00
CA ASN A 171 -6.94 -7.42 3.28
C ASN A 171 -8.32 -7.79 3.83
N ALA A 172 -9.36 -7.71 3.00
CA ALA A 172 -10.72 -8.12 3.36
C ALA A 172 -10.77 -9.57 3.85
N LEU A 173 -10.16 -10.53 3.14
CA LEU A 173 -10.07 -11.94 3.52
C LEU A 173 -9.34 -12.19 4.84
N ASN A 174 -8.42 -11.30 5.23
CA ASN A 174 -7.66 -11.44 6.47
C ASN A 174 -8.34 -10.78 7.67
N HIS A 175 -9.16 -9.75 7.45
CA HIS A 175 -9.79 -8.96 8.51
C HIS A 175 -11.30 -9.11 8.59
N CYS A 176 -11.91 -9.88 7.65
CA CYS A 176 -13.33 -10.18 7.67
C CYS A 176 -13.68 -11.02 8.89
N ASP A 177 -14.70 -10.59 9.64
CA ASP A 177 -15.22 -11.26 10.85
C ASP A 177 -16.73 -11.12 10.92
N GLY A 178 -17.36 -11.73 11.92
CA GLY A 178 -18.80 -11.67 12.14
C GLY A 178 -19.60 -12.33 11.02
N LYS A 179 -20.25 -11.55 10.17
CA LYS A 179 -21.07 -12.04 9.05
C LYS A 179 -20.27 -12.74 7.94
N ARG A 180 -18.95 -12.56 7.94
CA ARG A 180 -18.02 -13.10 6.92
C ARG A 180 -18.38 -12.74 5.49
N ALA A 181 -18.88 -11.52 5.30
CA ALA A 181 -19.30 -10.98 4.01
C ALA A 181 -18.23 -10.04 3.47
N ILE A 182 -17.85 -10.25 2.21
CA ILE A 182 -17.00 -9.36 1.43
C ILE A 182 -17.78 -8.96 0.19
N GLU A 183 -17.90 -7.66 -0.07
CA GLU A 183 -18.63 -7.15 -1.22
C GLU A 183 -17.73 -6.19 -2.01
N VAL A 184 -17.68 -6.40 -3.33
CA VAL A 184 -17.05 -5.47 -4.26
C VAL A 184 -18.16 -4.75 -5.01
N ARG A 185 -18.07 -3.43 -5.10
CA ARG A 185 -19.07 -2.59 -5.77
C ARG A 185 -18.37 -1.60 -6.67
N THR A 186 -19.01 -1.24 -7.78
CA THR A 186 -18.62 -0.11 -8.62
C THR A 186 -19.72 0.93 -8.60
N GLY A 187 -19.34 2.19 -8.48
CA GLY A 187 -20.24 3.34 -8.52
C GLY A 187 -19.71 4.41 -9.49
N LYS A 188 -20.57 4.95 -10.33
CA LYS A 188 -20.21 6.01 -11.25
C LYS A 188 -20.53 7.36 -10.63
N SER A 189 -19.62 8.34 -10.76
CA SER A 189 -19.88 9.71 -10.33
C SER A 189 -21.05 10.35 -11.12
N GLU A 190 -21.72 11.35 -10.56
CA GLU A 190 -22.88 12.00 -11.16
C GLU A 190 -22.57 12.63 -12.53
N ASP A 191 -21.37 13.14 -12.71
CA ASP A 191 -20.87 13.71 -13.97
C ASP A 191 -20.38 12.64 -14.96
N GLY A 192 -20.33 11.37 -14.53
CA GLY A 192 -19.84 10.23 -15.31
C GLY A 192 -18.34 10.28 -15.62
N GLY A 193 -17.59 11.14 -14.95
CA GLY A 193 -16.15 11.33 -15.18
C GLY A 193 -15.28 10.30 -14.45
N THR A 194 -15.80 9.69 -13.38
CA THR A 194 -15.04 8.83 -12.49
C THR A 194 -15.84 7.60 -12.10
N ILE A 195 -15.17 6.46 -11.94
CA ILE A 195 -15.72 5.24 -11.34
C ILE A 195 -15.02 4.99 -10.01
N THR A 196 -15.82 4.88 -8.95
CA THR A 196 -15.36 4.45 -7.64
C THR A 196 -15.52 2.95 -7.50
N VAL A 197 -14.44 2.26 -7.16
CA VAL A 197 -14.44 0.86 -6.78
C VAL A 197 -14.37 0.78 -5.25
N THR A 198 -15.27 0.01 -4.64
CA THR A 198 -15.34 -0.16 -3.18
C THR A 198 -15.25 -1.64 -2.84
N VAL A 199 -14.36 -1.97 -1.90
CA VAL A 199 -14.24 -3.31 -1.32
C VAL A 199 -14.64 -3.21 0.15
N TYR A 200 -15.79 -3.77 0.48
CA TYR A 200 -16.32 -3.86 1.84
C TYR A 200 -15.97 -5.21 2.45
N ASN A 201 -15.64 -5.22 3.72
CA ASN A 201 -15.63 -6.43 4.55
C ASN A 201 -16.34 -6.19 5.87
N SER A 202 -17.14 -7.17 6.31
CA SER A 202 -17.71 -7.16 7.66
C SER A 202 -16.61 -7.39 8.70
N GLY A 203 -16.77 -6.77 9.87
CA GLY A 203 -15.83 -6.93 10.97
C GLY A 203 -15.70 -5.69 11.84
N LYS A 204 -14.66 -5.67 12.65
CA LYS A 204 -14.35 -4.55 13.56
C LYS A 204 -13.89 -3.33 12.78
N ASN A 205 -14.41 -2.16 13.18
CA ASN A 205 -13.95 -0.87 12.66
C ASN A 205 -12.47 -0.60 13.02
N ILE A 206 -11.80 0.15 12.16
CA ILE A 206 -10.45 0.65 12.39
C ILE A 206 -10.56 1.83 13.38
N ALA A 207 -9.66 1.93 14.35
CA ALA A 207 -9.63 3.09 15.24
C ALA A 207 -9.33 4.37 14.46
N ASP A 208 -9.98 5.48 14.82
CA ASP A 208 -9.85 6.75 14.07
C ASP A 208 -8.40 7.22 13.97
N GLU A 209 -7.60 6.98 15.01
CA GLU A 209 -6.16 7.29 15.05
C GLU A 209 -5.32 6.45 14.08
N ASP A 210 -5.85 5.30 13.64
CA ASP A 210 -5.17 4.36 12.73
C ASP A 210 -5.54 4.60 11.26
N LEU A 211 -6.67 5.27 10.95
CA LEU A 211 -7.18 5.45 9.59
C LEU A 211 -6.16 6.11 8.62
N GLU A 212 -5.36 7.04 9.13
CA GLU A 212 -4.29 7.65 8.34
C GLU A 212 -3.01 6.80 8.33
N ARG A 213 -2.77 6.04 9.39
CA ARG A 213 -1.52 5.30 9.60
C ARG A 213 -1.48 3.94 8.91
N ILE A 214 -2.63 3.34 8.59
CA ILE A 214 -2.68 2.04 7.89
C ILE A 214 -2.02 2.06 6.51
N TRP A 215 -1.78 3.24 5.94
CA TRP A 215 -1.06 3.45 4.68
C TRP A 215 0.47 3.51 4.85
N GLU A 216 0.95 3.58 6.09
CA GLU A 216 2.37 3.53 6.40
C GLU A 216 2.92 2.11 6.21
N LYS A 217 4.18 2.01 5.78
CA LYS A 217 4.86 0.73 5.58
C LYS A 217 5.01 0.00 6.91
N PHE A 218 4.71 -1.30 6.93
CA PHE A 218 4.79 -2.18 8.11
C PHE A 218 3.86 -1.80 9.27
N TYR A 219 2.97 -0.83 9.07
CA TYR A 219 2.01 -0.50 10.10
C TYR A 219 0.96 -1.60 10.25
N LYS A 220 0.64 -1.93 11.49
CA LYS A 220 -0.32 -2.97 11.87
C LYS A 220 -1.12 -2.48 13.07
N THR A 221 -2.45 -2.48 12.98
CA THR A 221 -3.36 -2.03 14.04
C THR A 221 -3.37 -2.95 15.26
N ASP A 222 -3.11 -4.24 15.08
CA ASP A 222 -3.11 -5.26 16.15
C ASP A 222 -1.86 -6.17 16.04
N LYS A 223 -0.86 -5.95 16.89
CA LYS A 223 0.37 -6.75 16.92
C LYS A 223 0.15 -8.23 17.29
N ALA A 224 -0.94 -8.55 17.99
CA ALA A 224 -1.22 -9.91 18.47
C ALA A 224 -1.94 -10.78 17.42
N ARG A 225 -2.89 -10.22 16.67
CA ARG A 225 -3.67 -10.93 15.63
C ARG A 225 -2.89 -11.17 14.33
N THR A 226 -1.88 -10.37 14.05
CA THR A 226 -1.15 -10.39 12.77
C THR A 226 -0.23 -11.59 12.59
N ARG A 227 0.14 -12.30 13.67
CA ARG A 227 0.91 -13.56 13.56
C ARG A 227 0.07 -14.69 12.97
N GLU A 228 -1.23 -14.69 13.20
CA GLU A 228 -2.18 -15.71 12.74
C GLU A 228 -2.63 -15.50 11.30
N TYR A 229 -2.69 -14.25 10.82
CA TYR A 229 -3.24 -13.88 9.51
C TYR A 229 -2.21 -13.50 8.44
N GLY A 230 -0.90 -13.49 8.76
CA GLY A 230 0.20 -13.44 7.77
C GLY A 230 0.37 -12.13 7.00
N GLY A 231 -0.21 -11.01 7.45
CA GLY A 231 -0.04 -9.71 6.79
C GLY A 231 1.28 -9.02 7.17
N ASN A 232 2.12 -8.67 6.17
CA ASN A 232 3.42 -8.02 6.39
C ASN A 232 3.31 -6.49 6.55
N GLY A 233 2.11 -5.90 6.55
CA GLY A 233 1.90 -4.44 6.65
C GLY A 233 2.41 -3.64 5.44
N ILE A 234 2.61 -4.29 4.28
CA ILE A 234 3.11 -3.63 3.05
C ILE A 234 1.98 -3.44 2.02
N GLY A 235 0.90 -4.24 2.08
CA GLY A 235 -0.12 -4.24 1.04
C GLY A 235 -0.79 -2.88 0.82
N LEU A 236 -1.20 -2.19 1.88
CA LEU A 236 -1.83 -0.87 1.77
C LEU A 236 -0.82 0.23 1.37
N SER A 237 0.45 0.11 1.73
CA SER A 237 1.47 1.05 1.25
C SER A 237 1.79 0.86 -0.24
N ILE A 238 1.64 -0.35 -0.80
CA ILE A 238 1.69 -0.60 -2.25
C ILE A 238 0.50 0.09 -2.93
N VAL A 239 -0.72 -0.09 -2.40
CA VAL A 239 -1.90 0.60 -2.93
C VAL A 239 -1.69 2.11 -2.98
N LYS A 240 -1.23 2.70 -1.87
CA LYS A 240 -0.88 4.12 -1.81
C LYS A 240 0.10 4.51 -2.91
N ALA A 241 1.22 3.80 -3.06
CA ALA A 241 2.24 4.12 -4.04
C ALA A 241 1.71 4.02 -5.48
N ILE A 242 0.89 3.00 -5.79
CA ILE A 242 0.25 2.83 -7.10
C ILE A 242 -0.72 3.98 -7.38
N MET A 243 -1.64 4.26 -6.47
CA MET A 243 -2.66 5.30 -6.67
C MET A 243 -2.04 6.69 -6.78
N ASP A 244 -1.03 6.99 -5.94
CA ASP A 244 -0.26 8.23 -6.02
C ASP A 244 0.47 8.34 -7.38
N SER A 245 1.04 7.24 -7.92
CA SER A 245 1.72 7.24 -9.22
C SER A 245 0.79 7.49 -10.40
N MET A 246 -0.47 7.06 -10.30
CA MET A 246 -1.51 7.32 -11.30
C MET A 246 -2.25 8.65 -11.08
N GLY A 247 -1.97 9.36 -9.97
CA GLY A 247 -2.67 10.60 -9.60
C GLY A 247 -4.15 10.38 -9.27
N GLN A 248 -4.53 9.18 -8.80
CA GLN A 248 -5.90 8.80 -8.50
C GLN A 248 -6.16 8.78 -6.99
N GLU A 249 -7.40 9.06 -6.59
CA GLU A 249 -7.80 9.10 -5.19
C GLU A 249 -8.11 7.70 -4.64
N TYR A 250 -7.83 7.50 -3.37
CA TYR A 250 -8.11 6.27 -2.64
C TYR A 250 -8.37 6.57 -1.16
N GLY A 251 -8.95 5.61 -0.46
CA GLY A 251 -9.20 5.82 0.96
C GLY A 251 -9.82 4.62 1.66
N VAL A 252 -10.16 4.86 2.91
CA VAL A 252 -10.83 3.92 3.80
C VAL A 252 -11.88 4.65 4.61
N ARG A 253 -12.97 3.98 4.92
CA ARG A 253 -13.99 4.49 5.86
C ARG A 253 -14.59 3.36 6.67
N ASN A 254 -14.87 3.65 7.92
CA ASN A 254 -15.65 2.79 8.79
C ASN A 254 -17.14 2.88 8.43
N VAL A 255 -17.81 1.74 8.43
CA VAL A 255 -19.27 1.63 8.28
C VAL A 255 -19.86 0.92 9.49
N SER A 256 -21.18 0.81 9.57
CA SER A 256 -21.89 0.31 10.78
C SER A 256 -21.41 -1.05 11.27
N ASP A 257 -21.01 -1.95 10.37
CA ASP A 257 -20.67 -3.35 10.68
C ASP A 257 -19.42 -3.84 9.96
N GLY A 258 -18.52 -2.91 9.56
CA GLY A 258 -17.29 -3.25 8.86
C GLY A 258 -16.50 -2.06 8.36
N VAL A 259 -15.68 -2.31 7.36
CA VAL A 259 -14.78 -1.32 6.77
C VAL A 259 -14.93 -1.35 5.25
N GLU A 260 -14.90 -0.19 4.64
CA GLU A 260 -14.84 -0.03 3.18
C GLU A 260 -13.53 0.61 2.77
N PHE A 261 -12.78 -0.07 1.91
CA PHE A 261 -11.66 0.48 1.16
C PHE A 261 -12.15 0.86 -0.22
N TRP A 262 -11.74 2.01 -0.72
CA TRP A 262 -12.19 2.51 -2.01
C TRP A 262 -11.06 3.16 -2.79
N PHE A 263 -11.20 3.21 -4.10
CA PHE A 263 -10.36 4.00 -4.99
C PHE A 263 -11.16 4.51 -6.19
N ASN A 264 -10.72 5.60 -6.77
CA ASN A 264 -11.32 6.22 -7.94
C ASN A 264 -10.47 5.96 -9.18
N LEU A 265 -11.13 5.81 -10.33
CA LEU A 265 -10.48 5.75 -11.63
C LEU A 265 -11.19 6.68 -12.60
N ASP A 266 -10.44 7.42 -13.40
CA ASP A 266 -10.99 8.30 -14.42
C ASP A 266 -11.56 7.50 -15.59
N CYS A 267 -12.68 7.97 -16.16
CA CYS A 267 -13.30 7.39 -17.36
C CYS A 267 -12.74 7.98 -18.66
N LYS A 268 -11.95 9.05 -18.56
CA LYS A 268 -11.38 9.79 -19.70
C LYS A 268 -9.88 9.93 -19.54
N SER A 269 -9.19 9.91 -20.69
CA SER A 269 -7.77 10.22 -20.80
C SER A 269 -7.46 11.69 -20.55
#